data_8b59a99a307e91cce4982470dd90aaf3
#
_entry.id   8b59a99a307e91cce4982470dd90aaf3
#
_cell.length_a   1.000
_cell.length_b   1.000
_cell.length_c   1.000
_cell.angle_alpha   90.00
_cell.angle_beta   90.00
_cell.angle_gamma   90.00
#
_symmetry.space_group_name_H-M   'P 1'
#
loop_
_entity.id
_entity.type
_entity.pdbx_description
1 polymer ?
#
loop_
_entity_poly.entity_id
_entity_poly.type
_entity_poly.pdbx_seq_one_letter_code
_entity_poly.pdbx_strand_id
1 'polypeptide(L)'
;MRGITAWATYLPFRRLDRGDIAAVAGKGGGRGTRTVASFDEDATTMAVEAGRRAMRPLDSQPDLLLFGSVNPAYADKTNATAIHAALGLNASCGAFDLGLSPRSALAGVLLAAKGADSVLVVSGDIRTGLAGSVAESAGGDAGAA
;
A
#
# COMPACT_ATOMS: atom_id res chain seq x y z
N MET A 1 -25.71 4.16 8.85
CA MET A 1 -24.48 3.82 9.66
C MET A 1 -23.33 3.71 8.66
N ARG A 2 -22.17 4.26 8.97
CA ARG A 2 -20.96 4.15 8.14
C ARG A 2 -19.95 3.25 8.82
N GLY A 3 -19.22 2.51 8.02
CA GLY A 3 -18.21 1.59 8.54
C GLY A 3 -17.39 0.99 7.41
N ILE A 4 -16.39 0.21 7.77
CA ILE A 4 -15.58 -0.57 6.84
C ILE A 4 -16.43 -1.78 6.42
N THR A 5 -16.67 -1.93 5.12
CA THR A 5 -17.45 -3.03 4.54
C THR A 5 -16.57 -4.21 4.12
N ALA A 6 -15.34 -3.93 3.72
CA ALA A 6 -14.35 -4.93 3.36
C ALA A 6 -12.94 -4.39 3.61
N TRP A 7 -11.99 -5.28 3.79
CA TRP A 7 -10.57 -4.95 3.88
C TRP A 7 -9.72 -6.12 3.40
N ALA A 8 -8.53 -5.86 2.94
CA ALA A 8 -7.57 -6.88 2.56
C ALA A 8 -6.13 -6.36 2.69
N THR A 9 -5.21 -7.30 2.73
CA THR A 9 -3.77 -7.01 2.67
C THR A 9 -3.12 -7.84 1.57
N TYR A 10 -2.02 -7.30 1.06
CA TYR A 10 -1.08 -8.02 0.22
C TYR A 10 0.30 -8.01 0.85
N LEU A 11 0.89 -9.17 1.00
CA LEU A 11 2.28 -9.35 1.43
C LEU A 11 3.04 -10.02 0.29
N PRO A 12 4.13 -9.41 -0.20
CA PRO A 12 5.02 -10.05 -1.18
C PRO A 12 5.44 -11.44 -0.75
N PHE A 13 5.73 -12.30 -1.70
CA PHE A 13 6.12 -13.69 -1.42
C PHE A 13 7.51 -13.76 -0.79
N ARG A 14 8.44 -12.91 -1.23
CA ARG A 14 9.85 -12.97 -0.80
C ARG A 14 10.01 -12.58 0.66
N ARG A 15 10.98 -13.23 1.30
CA ARG A 15 11.37 -12.96 2.70
C ARG A 15 12.86 -12.78 2.78
N LEU A 16 13.29 -11.79 3.55
CA LEU A 16 14.69 -11.59 3.94
C LEU A 16 14.81 -11.89 5.43
N ASP A 17 15.76 -12.76 5.80
CA ASP A 17 16.08 -12.98 7.20
C ASP A 17 16.79 -11.74 7.76
N ARG A 18 16.32 -11.29 8.92
CA ARG A 18 16.90 -10.09 9.55
C ARG A 18 18.32 -10.33 10.07
N GLY A 19 18.69 -11.59 10.34
CA GLY A 19 20.05 -11.98 10.67
C GLY A 19 21.03 -11.73 9.52
N ASP A 20 20.58 -11.95 8.27
CA ASP A 20 21.42 -11.70 7.08
C ASP A 20 21.76 -10.21 6.92
N ILE A 21 20.82 -9.33 7.29
CA ILE A 21 21.09 -7.87 7.29
C ILE A 21 22.24 -7.55 8.24
N ALA A 22 22.21 -8.09 9.44
CA ALA A 22 23.28 -7.87 10.43
C ALA A 22 24.61 -8.48 9.97
N ALA A 23 24.58 -9.68 9.37
CA ALA A 23 25.78 -10.37 8.88
C ALA A 23 26.49 -9.56 7.78
N VAL A 24 25.75 -8.95 6.86
CA VAL A 24 26.29 -8.18 5.74
C VAL A 24 26.67 -6.75 6.15
N ALA A 25 25.77 -6.07 6.88
CA ALA A 25 25.96 -4.66 7.23
C ALA A 25 26.76 -4.42 8.52
N GLY A 26 27.07 -5.48 9.29
CA GLY A 26 27.75 -5.38 10.58
C GLY A 26 26.91 -4.72 11.68
N LYS A 27 25.67 -4.36 11.39
CA LYS A 27 24.71 -3.70 12.29
C LYS A 27 23.28 -3.88 11.78
N GLY A 28 22.29 -3.51 12.61
CA GLY A 28 20.88 -3.65 12.27
C GLY A 28 20.43 -5.10 12.43
N GLY A 29 19.48 -5.53 11.61
CA GLY A 29 18.92 -6.88 11.67
C GLY A 29 17.86 -7.03 12.76
N GLY A 30 17.90 -8.15 13.46
CA GLY A 30 16.90 -8.52 14.46
C GLY A 30 16.54 -10.00 14.34
N ARG A 31 15.40 -10.39 14.92
CA ARG A 31 14.88 -11.76 14.81
C ARG A 31 13.76 -11.84 13.75
N GLY A 32 13.66 -13.00 13.11
CA GLY A 32 12.63 -13.30 12.13
C GLY A 32 12.90 -12.67 10.76
N THR A 33 11.90 -12.66 9.91
CA THR A 33 12.01 -12.21 8.53
C THR A 33 11.23 -10.92 8.29
N ARG A 34 11.58 -10.22 7.20
CA ARG A 34 10.77 -9.16 6.62
C ARG A 34 10.26 -9.56 5.24
N THR A 35 9.13 -8.99 4.83
CA THR A 35 8.66 -9.07 3.44
C THR A 35 9.53 -8.19 2.55
N VAL A 36 9.76 -8.65 1.32
CA VAL A 36 10.52 -7.95 0.30
C VAL A 36 9.77 -8.04 -1.03
N ALA A 37 9.51 -6.90 -1.64
CA ALA A 37 8.90 -6.83 -2.96
C ALA A 37 9.75 -7.57 -4.01
N SER A 38 9.11 -8.23 -4.96
CA SER A 38 9.76 -8.83 -6.12
C SER A 38 10.17 -7.75 -7.11
N PHE A 39 10.90 -8.11 -8.17
CA PHE A 39 11.36 -7.14 -9.17
C PHE A 39 10.24 -6.48 -9.98
N ASP A 40 9.09 -7.13 -10.04
CA ASP A 40 7.87 -6.69 -10.72
C ASP A 40 6.83 -6.09 -9.75
N GLU A 41 7.19 -5.92 -8.48
CA GLU A 41 6.32 -5.34 -7.45
C GLU A 41 6.83 -3.96 -7.02
N ASP A 42 5.93 -3.03 -6.89
CA ASP A 42 6.13 -1.70 -6.32
C ASP A 42 4.95 -1.32 -5.39
N ALA A 43 5.01 -0.14 -4.80
CA ALA A 43 3.96 0.34 -3.91
C ALA A 43 2.58 0.38 -4.59
N THR A 44 2.55 0.74 -5.87
CA THR A 44 1.33 0.86 -6.67
C THR A 44 0.75 -0.52 -7.01
N THR A 45 1.56 -1.46 -7.47
CA THR A 45 1.13 -2.81 -7.82
C THR A 45 0.68 -3.61 -6.60
N MET A 46 1.35 -3.47 -5.46
CA MET A 46 0.91 -4.07 -4.19
C MET A 46 -0.42 -3.49 -3.70
N ALA A 47 -0.64 -2.19 -3.88
CA ALA A 47 -1.91 -1.55 -3.57
C ALA A 47 -3.04 -2.04 -4.49
N VAL A 48 -2.77 -2.25 -5.79
CA VAL A 48 -3.72 -2.86 -6.74
C VAL A 48 -4.16 -4.24 -6.26
N GLU A 49 -3.23 -5.09 -5.87
CA GLU A 49 -3.57 -6.44 -5.44
C GLU A 49 -4.36 -6.45 -4.12
N ALA A 50 -4.00 -5.58 -3.16
CA ALA A 50 -4.79 -5.40 -1.95
C ALA A 50 -6.21 -4.91 -2.26
N GLY A 51 -6.34 -3.89 -3.11
CA GLY A 51 -7.63 -3.35 -3.56
C GLY A 51 -8.49 -4.40 -4.26
N ARG A 52 -7.90 -5.19 -5.17
CA ARG A 52 -8.59 -6.30 -5.84
C ARG A 52 -9.15 -7.32 -4.86
N ARG A 53 -8.38 -7.66 -3.82
CA ARG A 53 -8.82 -8.59 -2.77
C ARG A 53 -9.93 -8.01 -1.91
N ALA A 54 -9.82 -6.73 -1.53
CA ALA A 54 -10.84 -6.05 -0.73
C ALA A 54 -12.17 -5.92 -1.49
N MET A 55 -12.12 -5.64 -2.79
CA MET A 55 -13.31 -5.50 -3.63
C MET A 55 -13.97 -6.84 -3.99
N ARG A 56 -13.24 -7.95 -3.93
CA ARG A 56 -13.74 -9.26 -4.37
C ARG A 56 -15.08 -9.69 -3.74
N PRO A 57 -15.37 -9.44 -2.45
CA PRO A 57 -16.65 -9.80 -1.84
C PRO A 57 -17.77 -8.78 -2.08
N LEU A 58 -17.51 -7.68 -2.79
CA LEU A 58 -18.45 -6.59 -2.96
C LEU A 58 -19.12 -6.64 -4.34
N ASP A 59 -20.43 -6.35 -4.38
CA ASP A 59 -21.22 -6.28 -5.61
C ASP A 59 -21.22 -4.89 -6.26
N SER A 60 -20.68 -3.89 -5.57
CA SER A 60 -20.62 -2.49 -6.03
C SER A 60 -19.21 -1.97 -6.14
N GLN A 61 -18.99 -1.05 -7.07
CA GLN A 61 -17.73 -0.34 -7.20
C GLN A 61 -17.70 0.94 -6.33
N PRO A 62 -16.51 1.41 -5.95
CA PRO A 62 -16.38 2.65 -5.21
C PRO A 62 -16.64 3.87 -6.11
N ASP A 63 -17.10 4.95 -5.50
CA ASP A 63 -17.25 6.27 -6.12
C ASP A 63 -15.93 7.06 -6.08
N LEU A 64 -15.03 6.70 -5.17
CA LEU A 64 -13.78 7.39 -4.94
C LEU A 64 -12.67 6.39 -4.57
N LEU A 65 -11.51 6.54 -5.20
CA LEU A 65 -10.27 5.85 -4.88
C LEU A 65 -9.26 6.84 -4.27
N LEU A 66 -8.77 6.52 -3.08
CA LEU A 66 -7.71 7.27 -2.40
C LEU A 66 -6.48 6.38 -2.22
N PHE A 67 -5.33 6.83 -2.69
CA PHE A 67 -4.06 6.12 -2.55
C PHE A 67 -3.09 6.86 -1.64
N GLY A 68 -2.55 6.18 -0.64
CA GLY A 68 -1.55 6.70 0.29
C GLY A 68 -0.26 5.86 0.28
N SER A 69 0.88 6.51 0.04
CA SER A 69 2.20 5.88 0.07
C SER A 69 3.26 6.87 0.53
N VAL A 70 4.33 6.39 1.17
CA VAL A 70 5.53 7.19 1.44
C VAL A 70 6.56 7.06 0.33
N ASN A 71 6.42 6.03 -0.51
CA ASN A 71 7.33 5.75 -1.61
C ASN A 71 6.54 5.26 -2.85
N PRO A 72 5.71 6.16 -3.46
CA PRO A 72 4.91 5.81 -4.62
C PRO A 72 5.80 5.48 -5.83
N ALA A 73 5.30 4.67 -6.76
CA ALA A 73 6.04 4.28 -7.96
C ALA A 73 6.33 5.46 -8.90
N TYR A 74 5.42 6.44 -8.93
CA TYR A 74 5.53 7.61 -9.82
C TYR A 74 5.56 8.90 -9.01
N ALA A 75 6.54 9.76 -9.31
CA ALA A 75 6.69 11.07 -8.70
C ALA A 75 6.05 12.20 -9.52
N ASP A 76 5.90 11.99 -10.82
CA ASP A 76 5.48 13.01 -11.79
C ASP A 76 4.07 12.80 -12.35
N LYS A 77 3.38 11.76 -11.92
CA LYS A 77 1.98 11.47 -12.26
C LYS A 77 1.23 10.85 -11.11
N THR A 78 -0.09 10.90 -11.17
CA THR A 78 -0.98 10.32 -10.16
C THR A 78 -0.89 8.79 -10.17
N ASN A 79 -0.52 8.19 -9.06
CA ASN A 79 -0.48 6.73 -8.89
C ASN A 79 -1.90 6.15 -8.79
N ALA A 80 -2.82 6.85 -8.14
CA ALA A 80 -4.21 6.44 -8.00
C ALA A 80 -4.89 6.21 -9.36
N THR A 81 -4.55 6.97 -10.41
CA THR A 81 -5.09 6.74 -11.76
C THR A 81 -4.58 5.45 -12.38
N ALA A 82 -3.33 5.05 -12.11
CA ALA A 82 -2.80 3.77 -12.55
C ALA A 82 -3.50 2.61 -11.81
N ILE A 83 -3.73 2.75 -10.50
CA ILE A 83 -4.48 1.78 -9.68
C ILE A 83 -5.94 1.68 -10.17
N HIS A 84 -6.60 2.81 -10.44
CA HIS A 84 -7.94 2.89 -10.98
C HIS A 84 -8.07 2.07 -12.28
N ALA A 85 -7.15 2.29 -13.23
CA ALA A 85 -7.14 1.57 -14.50
C ALA A 85 -6.88 0.06 -14.30
N ALA A 86 -5.94 -0.32 -13.42
CA ALA A 86 -5.60 -1.71 -13.14
C ALA A 86 -6.72 -2.49 -12.41
N LEU A 87 -7.54 -1.79 -11.63
CA LEU A 87 -8.72 -2.37 -10.97
C LEU A 87 -9.96 -2.38 -11.87
N GLY A 88 -9.93 -1.72 -13.03
CA GLY A 88 -11.07 -1.61 -13.94
C GLY A 88 -12.23 -0.85 -13.32
N LEU A 89 -11.98 0.22 -12.56
CA LEU A 89 -12.99 1.01 -11.91
C LEU A 89 -13.81 1.82 -12.94
N ASN A 90 -15.04 2.18 -12.59
CA ASN A 90 -15.91 3.00 -13.42
C ASN A 90 -15.27 4.36 -13.71
N ALA A 91 -15.49 4.89 -14.92
CA ALA A 91 -14.96 6.20 -15.31
C ALA A 91 -15.44 7.36 -14.43
N SER A 92 -16.56 7.21 -13.73
CA SER A 92 -17.09 8.17 -12.76
C SER A 92 -16.36 8.13 -11.39
N CYS A 93 -15.58 7.07 -11.11
CA CYS A 93 -14.82 6.95 -9.86
C CYS A 93 -13.68 7.95 -9.84
N GLY A 94 -13.68 8.89 -8.89
CA GLY A 94 -12.57 9.80 -8.68
C GLY A 94 -11.32 9.06 -8.17
N ALA A 95 -10.11 9.51 -8.56
CA ALA A 95 -8.87 8.86 -8.13
C ALA A 95 -7.82 9.90 -7.73
N PHE A 96 -7.35 9.85 -6.46
CA PHE A 96 -6.45 10.85 -5.90
C PHE A 96 -5.35 10.23 -5.03
N ASP A 97 -4.14 10.78 -5.16
CA ASP A 97 -3.04 10.50 -4.27
C ASP A 97 -3.13 11.37 -3.01
N LEU A 98 -2.92 10.77 -1.86
CA LEU A 98 -2.88 11.42 -0.56
C LEU A 98 -1.42 11.53 -0.11
N GLY A 99 -0.73 12.57 -0.40
CA GLY A 99 0.59 12.95 0.09
C GLY A 99 1.58 11.85 0.51
N LEU A 100 2.82 12.24 0.74
CA LEU A 100 3.95 11.34 1.03
C LEU A 100 4.18 11.17 2.56
N SER A 101 3.18 10.63 3.26
CA SER A 101 3.25 10.46 4.71
C SER A 101 2.72 9.09 5.14
N PRO A 102 3.31 8.46 6.16
CA PRO A 102 2.76 7.21 6.73
C PRO A 102 1.31 7.35 7.25
N ARG A 103 0.87 8.58 7.49
CA ARG A 103 -0.49 8.88 7.97
C ARG A 103 -1.50 9.12 6.86
N SER A 104 -1.07 9.15 5.60
CA SER A 104 -1.94 9.50 4.46
C SER A 104 -3.08 8.50 4.29
N ALA A 105 -2.81 7.20 4.36
CA ALA A 105 -3.84 6.18 4.28
C ALA A 105 -4.86 6.29 5.43
N LEU A 106 -4.39 6.54 6.67
CA LEU A 106 -5.28 6.78 7.81
C LEU A 106 -6.14 8.03 7.61
N ALA A 107 -5.57 9.11 7.06
CA ALA A 107 -6.33 10.30 6.70
C ALA A 107 -7.42 9.99 5.68
N GLY A 108 -7.10 9.15 4.68
CA GLY A 108 -8.08 8.65 3.69
C GLY A 108 -9.25 7.92 4.36
N VAL A 109 -8.99 7.02 5.29
CA VAL A 109 -10.03 6.31 6.05
C VAL A 109 -10.89 7.29 6.87
N LEU A 110 -10.28 8.27 7.54
CA LEU A 110 -11.01 9.28 8.31
C LEU A 110 -11.86 10.20 7.43
N LEU A 111 -11.38 10.56 6.23
CA LEU A 111 -12.15 11.33 5.25
C LEU A 111 -13.32 10.51 4.72
N ALA A 112 -13.09 9.26 4.36
CA ALA A 112 -14.13 8.34 3.91
C ALA A 112 -15.24 8.17 4.97
N ALA A 113 -14.87 8.06 6.25
CA ALA A 113 -15.84 7.95 7.34
C ALA A 113 -16.73 9.18 7.52
N LYS A 114 -16.29 10.37 7.05
CA LYS A 114 -17.03 11.62 7.14
C LYS A 114 -17.81 11.95 5.86
N GLY A 115 -17.43 11.40 4.73
CA GLY A 115 -18.04 11.68 3.43
C GLY A 115 -19.36 10.93 3.18
N ALA A 116 -20.02 11.13 2.05
CA ALA A 116 -21.27 10.47 1.63
C ALA A 116 -21.04 9.25 0.74
N ASP A 117 -19.91 9.19 0.06
CA ASP A 117 -19.60 8.28 -1.02
C ASP A 117 -19.06 6.92 -0.52
N SER A 118 -19.09 5.93 -1.39
CA SER A 118 -18.36 4.67 -1.21
C SER A 118 -16.90 4.90 -1.58
N VAL A 119 -15.98 4.68 -0.66
CA VAL A 119 -14.56 5.02 -0.83
C VAL A 119 -13.69 3.78 -0.69
N LEU A 120 -12.85 3.53 -1.69
CA LEU A 120 -11.76 2.58 -1.61
C LEU A 120 -10.48 3.33 -1.20
N VAL A 121 -9.97 3.03 -0.03
CA VAL A 121 -8.67 3.55 0.42
C VAL A 121 -7.64 2.46 0.26
N VAL A 122 -6.60 2.69 -0.53
CA VAL A 122 -5.51 1.74 -0.72
C VAL A 122 -4.17 2.35 -0.32
N SER A 123 -3.27 1.53 0.14
CA SER A 123 -1.89 1.92 0.43
C SER A 123 -0.92 0.83 0.00
N GLY A 124 0.30 1.23 -0.29
CA GLY A 124 1.39 0.31 -0.56
C GLY A 124 2.71 1.00 -0.28
N ASP A 125 3.65 0.30 0.32
CA ASP A 125 4.98 0.82 0.59
C ASP A 125 6.05 -0.24 0.42
N ILE A 126 7.16 0.18 -0.18
CA ILE A 126 8.43 -0.52 -0.18
C ILE A 126 9.35 0.18 0.82
N ARG A 127 9.83 -0.58 1.80
CA ARG A 127 10.72 -0.04 2.83
C ARG A 127 12.16 -0.11 2.37
N THR A 128 12.59 0.90 1.66
CA THR A 128 13.98 1.09 1.26
C THR A 128 14.71 1.92 2.32
N GLY A 129 15.88 1.48 2.71
CA GLY A 129 16.74 2.16 3.67
C GLY A 129 18.21 1.86 3.42
N LEU A 130 19.09 2.64 4.02
CA LEU A 130 20.53 2.31 4.01
C LEU A 130 20.74 0.95 4.70
N ALA A 131 21.73 0.21 4.23
CA ALA A 131 22.11 -1.10 4.79
C ALA A 131 22.28 -1.05 6.30
N GLY A 132 21.60 -1.92 7.03
CA GLY A 132 21.59 -1.99 8.48
C GLY A 132 20.86 -0.85 9.19
N SER A 133 20.11 -0.01 8.47
CA SER A 133 19.29 1.04 9.08
C SER A 133 18.02 0.47 9.73
N VAL A 134 17.37 1.29 10.58
CA VAL A 134 16.08 0.93 11.18
C VAL A 134 15.01 0.73 10.11
N ALA A 135 15.02 1.53 9.04
CA ALA A 135 14.07 1.39 7.95
C ALA A 135 14.18 0.02 7.26
N GLU A 136 15.40 -0.47 7.03
CA GLU A 136 15.63 -1.80 6.47
C GLU A 136 15.33 -2.92 7.48
N SER A 137 15.80 -2.78 8.72
CA SER A 137 15.72 -3.83 9.73
C SER A 137 14.33 -4.02 10.31
N ALA A 138 13.57 -2.94 10.54
CA ALA A 138 12.27 -2.98 11.21
C ALA A 138 11.08 -2.96 10.25
N GLY A 139 11.27 -2.49 9.02
CA GLY A 139 10.22 -2.40 8.02
C GLY A 139 9.98 -3.70 7.26
N GLY A 140 8.92 -3.69 6.45
CA GLY A 140 8.60 -4.73 5.45
C GLY A 140 7.74 -4.11 4.37
N ASP A 141 7.72 -4.74 3.20
CA ASP A 141 6.98 -4.28 2.04
C ASP A 141 5.58 -4.87 2.07
N ALA A 142 4.55 -4.07 1.80
CA ALA A 142 3.15 -4.52 1.87
C ALA A 142 2.21 -3.57 1.12
N GLY A 143 1.02 -4.09 0.78
CA GLY A 143 -0.16 -3.33 0.39
C GLY A 143 -1.32 -3.57 1.34
N ALA A 144 -2.22 -2.59 1.45
CA ALA A 144 -3.47 -2.67 2.21
C ALA A 144 -4.61 -1.94 1.50
N ALA A 145 -5.82 -2.37 1.72
CA ALA A 145 -7.05 -1.76 1.24
C ALA A 145 -8.18 -1.95 2.25
#